data_be3893ec6d1f9dc47cb0d74cc4c3aa62
#
_entry.id   be3893ec6d1f9dc47cb0d74cc4c3aa62
#
_cell.length_a   1.000
_cell.length_b   1.000
_cell.length_c   1.000
_cell.angle_alpha   90.00
_cell.angle_beta   90.00
_cell.angle_gamma   90.00
#
_symmetry.space_group_name_H-M   'P 1'
#
loop_
_entity.id
_entity.type
_entity.pdbx_description
1 polymer ?
#
loop_
_entity_poly.entity_id
_entity_poly.type
_entity_poly.pdbx_seq_one_letter_code
_entity_poly.pdbx_strand_id
1 'polypeptide(L)'
;GGTDVHPSYHGKDSAIAQCGTINKYRDSLELALVQQSFERKLPTLGGCRGMQLLNVAKGGSLIIDIPSEKGSTLHQQEEGDAYHQVYCHSWLSNILEGDSGRVNSNHHQAIDDLADGFKVMAFSKDSIIESFYWEDKTVHPFVLGVQWHPERMEREHPFASNVARVFLKNLNRPE
;
A
#
# COMPACT_ATOMS: atom_id res chain seq x y z
N GLY A 1 2.15 -10.83 1.86
CA GLY A 1 3.25 -10.30 1.10
C GLY A 1 3.35 -10.96 -0.25
N GLY A 2 4.04 -10.33 -1.11
CA GLY A 2 4.26 -10.80 -2.46
C GLY A 2 5.73 -10.79 -2.80
N THR A 3 6.03 -11.21 -4.02
CA THR A 3 7.30 -10.96 -4.67
C THR A 3 7.51 -9.44 -4.84
N ASP A 4 8.75 -9.01 -4.98
CA ASP A 4 9.07 -7.60 -5.22
C ASP A 4 8.56 -7.13 -6.57
N VAL A 5 8.23 -5.84 -6.66
CA VAL A 5 7.94 -5.19 -7.94
C VAL A 5 9.26 -4.98 -8.69
N HIS A 6 9.30 -5.36 -9.97
CA HIS A 6 10.52 -5.20 -10.77
C HIS A 6 10.93 -3.73 -10.86
N PRO A 7 12.19 -3.37 -10.54
CA PRO A 7 12.62 -1.98 -10.40
C PRO A 7 12.54 -1.16 -11.70
N SER A 8 12.51 -1.81 -12.86
CA SER A 8 12.35 -1.11 -14.15
C SER A 8 11.00 -0.40 -14.29
N TYR A 9 9.97 -0.83 -13.56
CA TYR A 9 8.66 -0.18 -13.61
C TYR A 9 8.61 1.18 -12.89
N HIS A 10 9.64 1.51 -12.10
CA HIS A 10 9.71 2.76 -11.35
C HIS A 10 11.09 3.42 -11.39
N GLY A 11 11.85 3.19 -12.48
CA GLY A 11 13.08 3.92 -12.79
C GLY A 11 14.32 3.54 -11.97
N LYS A 12 14.30 2.37 -11.29
CA LYS A 12 15.41 1.91 -10.44
C LYS A 12 16.09 0.64 -10.97
N ASP A 13 16.27 0.52 -12.30
CA ASP A 13 16.82 -0.68 -12.97
C ASP A 13 18.13 -1.19 -12.36
N SER A 14 19.02 -0.28 -11.96
CA SER A 14 20.32 -0.64 -11.38
C SER A 14 20.22 -1.32 -10.02
N ALA A 15 19.07 -1.23 -9.34
CA ALA A 15 18.88 -1.78 -8.01
C ALA A 15 18.37 -3.24 -8.00
N ILE A 16 18.28 -3.89 -9.15
CA ILE A 16 17.73 -5.25 -9.29
C ILE A 16 18.42 -6.29 -8.38
N ALA A 17 19.73 -6.11 -8.11
CA ALA A 17 20.49 -7.00 -7.24
C ALA A 17 20.09 -6.89 -5.73
N GLN A 18 19.36 -5.85 -5.36
CA GLN A 18 18.87 -5.62 -4.00
C GLN A 18 17.43 -6.12 -3.82
N CYS A 19 16.76 -6.47 -4.91
CA CYS A 19 15.43 -7.05 -4.85
C CYS A 19 15.48 -8.51 -4.39
N GLY A 20 14.44 -8.93 -3.71
CA GLY A 20 14.16 -10.33 -3.47
C GLY A 20 13.61 -11.04 -4.72
N THR A 21 12.69 -11.96 -4.52
CA THR A 21 12.08 -12.69 -5.65
C THR A 21 11.20 -11.76 -6.49
N ILE A 22 11.44 -11.72 -7.80
CA ILE A 22 10.65 -10.95 -8.77
C ILE A 22 9.84 -11.91 -9.66
N ASN A 23 8.61 -11.51 -10.00
CA ASN A 23 7.79 -12.21 -10.98
C ASN A 23 7.22 -11.21 -12.00
N LYS A 24 7.91 -11.04 -13.12
CA LYS A 24 7.54 -10.10 -14.19
C LYS A 24 6.16 -10.35 -14.80
N TYR A 25 5.74 -11.62 -14.89
CA TYR A 25 4.40 -11.94 -15.39
C TYR A 25 3.33 -11.42 -14.44
N ARG A 26 3.52 -11.64 -13.15
CA ARG A 26 2.63 -11.10 -12.12
C ARG A 26 2.62 -9.57 -12.11
N ASP A 27 3.79 -8.93 -12.22
CA ASP A 27 3.90 -7.48 -12.32
C ASP A 27 3.07 -6.94 -13.48
N SER A 28 3.27 -7.48 -14.69
CA SER A 28 2.55 -7.04 -15.90
C SER A 28 1.03 -7.22 -15.76
N LEU A 29 0.59 -8.36 -15.21
CA LEU A 29 -0.83 -8.63 -14.99
C LEU A 29 -1.44 -7.65 -13.98
N GLU A 30 -0.79 -7.45 -12.84
CA GLU A 30 -1.33 -6.60 -11.78
C GLU A 30 -1.29 -5.12 -12.17
N LEU A 31 -0.27 -4.65 -12.90
CA LEU A 31 -0.23 -3.30 -13.46
C LEU A 31 -1.38 -3.08 -14.47
N ALA A 32 -1.68 -4.06 -15.33
CA ALA A 32 -2.81 -4.01 -16.24
C ALA A 32 -4.15 -3.97 -15.48
N LEU A 33 -4.28 -4.71 -14.38
CA LEU A 33 -5.48 -4.66 -13.53
C LEU A 33 -5.65 -3.29 -12.86
N VAL A 34 -4.58 -2.66 -12.39
CA VAL A 34 -4.62 -1.29 -11.86
C VAL A 34 -5.07 -0.32 -12.96
N GLN A 35 -4.48 -0.39 -14.16
CA GLN A 35 -4.89 0.44 -15.27
C GLN A 35 -6.39 0.29 -15.57
N GLN A 36 -6.88 -0.95 -15.68
CA GLN A 36 -8.30 -1.23 -15.92
C GLN A 36 -9.21 -0.73 -14.80
N SER A 37 -8.76 -0.79 -13.55
CA SER A 37 -9.54 -0.26 -12.43
C SER A 37 -9.73 1.25 -12.54
N PHE A 38 -8.71 2.00 -12.96
CA PHE A 38 -8.80 3.44 -13.19
C PHE A 38 -9.66 3.78 -14.40
N GLU A 39 -9.48 3.09 -15.53
CA GLU A 39 -10.28 3.31 -16.76
C GLU A 39 -11.77 3.08 -16.52
N ARG A 40 -12.10 2.07 -15.73
CA ARG A 40 -13.50 1.71 -15.41
C ARG A 40 -14.02 2.35 -14.14
N LYS A 41 -13.22 3.17 -13.48
CA LYS A 41 -13.56 3.82 -12.20
C LYS A 41 -14.01 2.83 -11.11
N LEU A 42 -13.39 1.62 -11.06
CA LEU A 42 -13.75 0.58 -10.12
C LEU A 42 -13.15 0.87 -8.75
N PRO A 43 -13.95 0.84 -7.66
CA PRO A 43 -13.40 0.95 -6.31
C PRO A 43 -12.25 -0.04 -6.10
N THR A 44 -11.11 0.48 -5.65
CA THR A 44 -9.86 -0.30 -5.59
C THR A 44 -9.24 -0.22 -4.20
N LEU A 45 -8.87 -1.38 -3.66
CA LEU A 45 -8.11 -1.53 -2.42
C LEU A 45 -6.81 -2.27 -2.70
N GLY A 46 -5.67 -1.65 -2.38
CA GLY A 46 -4.35 -2.27 -2.45
C GLY A 46 -3.79 -2.55 -1.07
N GLY A 47 -3.52 -3.83 -0.74
CA GLY A 47 -2.84 -4.23 0.48
C GLY A 47 -1.37 -4.60 0.21
N CYS A 48 -0.43 -4.14 1.03
CA CYS A 48 1.00 -4.40 0.93
C CYS A 48 1.52 -4.17 -0.50
N ARG A 49 1.92 -5.21 -1.21
CA ARG A 49 2.36 -5.13 -2.61
C ARG A 49 1.33 -4.45 -3.53
N GLY A 50 0.03 -4.63 -3.28
CA GLY A 50 -1.03 -3.97 -4.04
C GLY A 50 -1.01 -2.44 -3.89
N MET A 51 -0.70 -1.92 -2.71
CA MET A 51 -0.47 -0.50 -2.49
C MET A 51 0.74 0.01 -3.30
N GLN A 52 1.85 -0.74 -3.27
CA GLN A 52 3.06 -0.40 -4.01
C GLN A 52 2.80 -0.34 -5.52
N LEU A 53 2.07 -1.33 -6.06
CA LEU A 53 1.68 -1.37 -7.47
C LEU A 53 0.74 -0.23 -7.89
N LEU A 54 -0.20 0.17 -7.03
CA LEU A 54 -1.03 1.36 -7.27
C LEU A 54 -0.15 2.60 -7.47
N ASN A 55 0.85 2.79 -6.61
CA ASN A 55 1.80 3.90 -6.71
C ASN A 55 2.62 3.83 -8.01
N VAL A 56 3.25 2.70 -8.29
CA VAL A 56 4.08 2.49 -9.49
C VAL A 56 3.28 2.67 -10.78
N ALA A 57 2.07 2.12 -10.85
CA ALA A 57 1.19 2.26 -12.01
C ALA A 57 0.77 3.72 -12.30
N LYS A 58 0.89 4.60 -11.31
CA LYS A 58 0.61 6.04 -11.44
C LYS A 58 1.88 6.89 -11.55
N GLY A 59 3.05 6.27 -11.69
CA GLY A 59 4.34 6.94 -11.93
C GLY A 59 5.15 7.26 -10.68
N GLY A 60 4.76 6.74 -9.52
CA GLY A 60 5.56 6.82 -8.29
C GLY A 60 6.68 5.79 -8.25
N SER A 61 7.55 5.90 -7.25
CA SER A 61 8.70 5.01 -7.05
C SER A 61 8.65 4.26 -5.71
N LEU A 62 9.51 3.25 -5.56
CA LEU A 62 9.64 2.46 -4.34
C LEU A 62 11.05 2.57 -3.76
N ILE A 63 11.15 2.55 -2.44
CA ILE A 63 12.33 2.13 -1.69
C ILE A 63 12.51 0.65 -1.98
N ILE A 64 13.69 0.26 -2.45
CA ILE A 64 13.97 -1.12 -2.83
C ILE A 64 14.20 -2.00 -1.62
N ASP A 65 14.90 -1.47 -0.62
CA ASP A 65 15.20 -2.19 0.62
C ASP A 65 15.28 -1.22 1.80
N ILE A 66 14.25 -1.22 2.64
CA ILE A 66 14.14 -0.33 3.79
C ILE A 66 15.34 -0.44 4.73
N PRO A 67 15.83 -1.64 5.11
CA PRO A 67 17.03 -1.75 5.95
C PRO A 67 18.24 -1.04 5.38
N SER A 68 18.53 -1.22 4.09
CA SER A 68 19.71 -0.63 3.44
C SER A 68 19.57 0.87 3.20
N GLU A 69 18.37 1.34 2.79
CA GLU A 69 18.17 2.74 2.39
C GLU A 69 17.78 3.65 3.57
N LYS A 70 17.10 3.12 4.59
CA LYS A 70 16.57 3.87 5.74
C LYS A 70 17.14 3.42 7.09
N GLY A 71 17.87 2.32 7.14
CA GLY A 71 18.40 1.76 8.39
C GLY A 71 17.34 1.21 9.35
N SER A 72 16.13 0.94 8.88
CA SER A 72 15.02 0.47 9.69
C SER A 72 14.75 -1.01 9.49
N THR A 73 14.47 -1.73 10.58
CA THR A 73 14.09 -3.14 10.60
C THR A 73 12.69 -3.38 11.15
N LEU A 74 11.86 -2.32 11.22
CA LEU A 74 10.52 -2.38 11.84
C LEU A 74 9.51 -3.17 11.01
N HIS A 75 9.73 -3.29 9.70
CA HIS A 75 8.69 -3.71 8.73
C HIS A 75 8.76 -5.18 8.36
N GLN A 76 9.81 -5.89 8.77
CA GLN A 76 9.98 -7.31 8.50
C GLN A 76 10.79 -7.98 9.61
N GLN A 77 10.55 -9.27 9.84
CA GLN A 77 11.34 -10.14 10.71
C GLN A 77 11.56 -11.50 10.04
N GLU A 78 12.46 -12.32 10.61
CA GLU A 78 12.85 -13.60 10.02
C GLU A 78 11.68 -14.58 9.95
N GLU A 79 10.85 -14.63 11.00
CA GLU A 79 9.71 -15.55 11.07
C GLU A 79 8.40 -14.81 11.39
N GLY A 80 7.37 -15.03 10.56
CA GLY A 80 6.05 -14.45 10.77
C GLY A 80 5.95 -12.97 10.38
N ASP A 81 4.91 -12.32 10.86
CA ASP A 81 4.70 -10.89 10.65
C ASP A 81 5.35 -10.08 11.78
N ALA A 82 6.12 -9.04 11.44
CA ALA A 82 6.49 -8.00 12.37
C ALA A 82 5.26 -7.16 12.77
N TYR A 83 5.38 -6.36 13.83
CA TYR A 83 4.31 -5.47 14.27
C TYR A 83 4.86 -4.12 14.66
N HIS A 84 4.31 -3.06 14.10
CA HIS A 84 4.69 -1.68 14.45
C HIS A 84 3.48 -0.75 14.58
N GLN A 85 3.74 0.44 15.12
CA GLN A 85 2.74 1.48 15.25
C GLN A 85 2.65 2.28 13.93
N VAL A 86 1.42 2.56 13.48
CA VAL A 86 1.13 3.52 12.44
C VAL A 86 0.38 4.71 13.01
N TYR A 87 0.64 5.90 12.46
CA TYR A 87 0.03 7.17 12.84
C TYR A 87 -0.82 7.65 11.69
N CYS A 88 -2.11 7.76 11.93
CA CYS A 88 -3.13 8.08 10.95
C CYS A 88 -3.54 9.54 11.03
N HIS A 89 -3.90 10.11 9.90
CA HIS A 89 -4.48 11.44 9.82
C HIS A 89 -5.56 11.49 8.73
N SER A 90 -6.18 12.68 8.57
CA SER A 90 -7.26 12.84 7.60
C SER A 90 -8.48 11.96 7.95
N TRP A 91 -9.25 11.57 6.95
CA TRP A 91 -10.46 10.76 7.15
C TRP A 91 -10.16 9.30 7.59
N LEU A 92 -8.91 8.83 7.47
CA LEU A 92 -8.54 7.49 7.92
C LEU A 92 -8.64 7.36 9.44
N SER A 93 -8.22 8.38 10.21
CA SER A 93 -8.38 8.40 11.68
C SER A 93 -9.83 8.21 12.09
N ASN A 94 -10.77 8.84 11.35
CA ASN A 94 -12.20 8.71 11.63
C ASN A 94 -12.74 7.30 11.33
N ILE A 95 -12.21 6.66 10.26
CA ILE A 95 -12.62 5.29 9.90
C ILE A 95 -12.06 4.28 10.90
N LEU A 96 -10.80 4.46 11.30
CA LEU A 96 -10.11 3.51 12.18
C LEU A 96 -10.40 3.76 13.67
N GLU A 97 -11.21 4.78 13.98
CA GLU A 97 -11.62 5.17 15.34
C GLU A 97 -10.42 5.53 16.23
N GLY A 98 -9.37 6.12 15.61
CA GLY A 98 -8.17 6.57 16.32
C GLY A 98 -7.06 7.10 15.40
N ASP A 99 -6.21 7.93 15.98
CA ASP A 99 -5.10 8.57 15.26
C ASP A 99 -3.86 7.67 15.17
N SER A 100 -3.89 6.50 15.77
CA SER A 100 -2.82 5.52 15.70
C SER A 100 -3.27 4.12 16.06
N GLY A 101 -2.52 3.12 15.60
CA GLY A 101 -2.78 1.73 15.94
C GLY A 101 -1.62 0.82 15.58
N ARG A 102 -1.62 -0.38 16.15
CA ARG A 102 -0.61 -1.39 15.87
C ARG A 102 -1.08 -2.27 14.72
N VAL A 103 -0.23 -2.42 13.69
CA VAL A 103 -0.51 -3.23 12.51
C VAL A 103 0.54 -4.33 12.34
N ASN A 104 0.18 -5.38 11.63
CA ASN A 104 1.13 -6.39 11.17
C ASN A 104 1.89 -5.88 9.93
N SER A 105 3.08 -6.40 9.71
CA SER A 105 3.98 -5.94 8.65
C SER A 105 4.89 -7.08 8.19
N ASN A 106 5.03 -7.22 6.87
CA ASN A 106 5.95 -8.17 6.27
C ASN A 106 6.38 -7.66 4.89
N HIS A 107 7.14 -6.57 4.88
CA HIS A 107 7.65 -5.96 3.65
C HIS A 107 9.01 -5.32 3.89
N HIS A 108 9.91 -5.39 2.92
CA HIS A 108 11.17 -4.67 2.91
C HIS A 108 11.21 -3.56 1.85
N GLN A 109 10.23 -3.52 0.95
CA GLN A 109 10.00 -2.41 0.03
C GLN A 109 8.91 -1.48 0.56
N ALA A 110 8.96 -0.20 0.19
CA ALA A 110 7.95 0.80 0.56
C ALA A 110 7.81 1.87 -0.52
N ILE A 111 6.84 2.78 -0.35
CA ILE A 111 6.71 3.96 -1.21
C ILE A 111 7.91 4.88 -0.95
N ASP A 112 8.58 5.32 -2.03
CA ASP A 112 9.61 6.37 -2.03
C ASP A 112 8.98 7.69 -2.48
N ASP A 113 8.78 7.87 -3.79
CA ASP A 113 8.02 8.99 -4.31
C ASP A 113 6.55 8.59 -4.49
N LEU A 114 5.67 9.33 -3.84
CA LEU A 114 4.22 9.13 -3.99
C LEU A 114 3.76 9.75 -5.32
N ALA A 115 3.09 8.96 -6.15
CA ALA A 115 2.56 9.42 -7.43
C ALA A 115 1.52 10.53 -7.27
N ASP A 116 1.49 11.44 -8.26
CA ASP A 116 0.52 12.53 -8.32
C ASP A 116 -0.92 12.02 -8.25
N GLY A 117 -1.76 12.75 -7.52
CA GLY A 117 -3.16 12.41 -7.28
C GLY A 117 -3.40 11.54 -6.04
N PHE A 118 -2.37 10.93 -5.48
CA PHE A 118 -2.46 10.29 -4.17
C PHE A 118 -2.16 11.26 -3.03
N LYS A 119 -2.77 11.03 -1.87
CA LYS A 119 -2.52 11.74 -0.61
C LYS A 119 -2.25 10.73 0.50
N VAL A 120 -1.19 10.96 1.25
CA VAL A 120 -0.83 10.13 2.39
C VAL A 120 -1.90 10.22 3.48
N MET A 121 -2.16 9.11 4.16
CA MET A 121 -3.08 9.03 5.30
C MET A 121 -2.47 8.40 6.54
N ALA A 122 -1.38 7.67 6.41
CA ALA A 122 -0.67 7.11 7.57
C ALA A 122 0.82 6.98 7.31
N PHE A 123 1.59 7.13 8.38
CA PHE A 123 3.03 6.89 8.43
C PHE A 123 3.38 5.96 9.61
N SER A 124 4.45 5.21 9.47
CA SER A 124 5.14 4.57 10.59
C SER A 124 6.05 5.55 11.34
N LYS A 125 6.59 5.11 12.49
CA LYS A 125 7.49 5.93 13.31
C LYS A 125 8.76 6.39 12.56
N ASP A 126 9.25 5.60 11.63
CA ASP A 126 10.41 5.87 10.79
C ASP A 126 10.05 6.57 9.47
N SER A 127 8.86 7.17 9.41
CA SER A 127 8.36 7.98 8.30
C SER A 127 8.11 7.22 6.99
N ILE A 128 7.97 5.90 7.03
CA ILE A 128 7.51 5.12 5.89
C ILE A 128 6.02 5.38 5.68
N ILE A 129 5.61 5.57 4.42
CA ILE A 129 4.20 5.74 4.04
C ILE A 129 3.48 4.40 4.20
N GLU A 130 2.49 4.37 5.07
CA GLU A 130 1.73 3.18 5.44
C GLU A 130 0.32 3.16 4.83
N SER A 131 -0.20 4.33 4.41
CA SER A 131 -1.49 4.41 3.72
C SER A 131 -1.60 5.66 2.89
N PHE A 132 -2.32 5.55 1.77
CA PHE A 132 -2.71 6.66 0.91
C PHE A 132 -4.08 6.42 0.27
N TYR A 133 -4.66 7.48 -0.29
CA TYR A 133 -5.91 7.44 -1.07
C TYR A 133 -5.81 8.31 -2.32
N TRP A 134 -6.69 8.08 -3.30
CA TRP A 134 -6.84 8.96 -4.45
C TRP A 134 -7.70 10.16 -4.08
N GLU A 135 -7.17 11.37 -4.28
CA GLU A 135 -7.81 12.61 -3.81
C GLU A 135 -9.02 13.01 -4.64
N ASP A 136 -8.87 13.02 -5.96
CA ASP A 136 -9.91 13.50 -6.87
C ASP A 136 -10.97 12.42 -7.15
N LYS A 137 -12.07 12.49 -6.42
CA LYS A 137 -13.19 11.56 -6.56
C LYS A 137 -13.96 11.72 -7.89
N THR A 138 -13.73 12.79 -8.65
CA THR A 138 -14.31 12.97 -9.99
C THR A 138 -13.56 12.14 -11.02
N VAL A 139 -12.27 11.96 -10.83
CA VAL A 139 -11.41 11.10 -11.66
C VAL A 139 -11.61 9.64 -11.27
N HIS A 140 -11.53 9.33 -9.98
CA HIS A 140 -11.73 7.97 -9.48
C HIS A 140 -12.48 7.96 -8.14
N PRO A 141 -13.59 7.22 -8.01
CA PRO A 141 -14.50 7.34 -6.87
C PRO A 141 -13.89 6.85 -5.54
N PHE A 142 -13.06 5.82 -5.61
CA PHE A 142 -12.42 5.24 -4.43
C PHE A 142 -11.16 4.44 -4.75
N VAL A 143 -10.00 4.90 -4.30
CA VAL A 143 -8.77 4.10 -4.21
C VAL A 143 -8.19 4.26 -2.82
N LEU A 144 -7.86 3.16 -2.19
CA LEU A 144 -7.21 3.10 -0.88
C LEU A 144 -6.03 2.12 -0.94
N GLY A 145 -4.85 2.57 -0.52
CA GLY A 145 -3.68 1.75 -0.30
C GLY A 145 -3.38 1.63 1.20
N VAL A 146 -3.11 0.42 1.68
CA VAL A 146 -2.60 0.15 3.03
C VAL A 146 -1.38 -0.77 2.93
N GLN A 147 -0.30 -0.47 3.65
CA GLN A 147 0.93 -1.22 3.56
C GLN A 147 0.90 -2.50 4.42
N TRP A 148 0.09 -2.49 5.48
CA TRP A 148 -0.14 -3.67 6.31
C TRP A 148 -1.04 -4.72 5.63
N HIS A 149 -1.26 -5.82 6.33
CA HIS A 149 -2.06 -6.97 5.88
C HIS A 149 -3.36 -7.10 6.68
N PRO A 150 -4.44 -6.37 6.32
CA PRO A 150 -5.72 -6.47 7.01
C PRO A 150 -6.27 -7.90 7.06
N GLU A 151 -5.98 -8.69 6.01
CA GLU A 151 -6.45 -10.07 5.85
C GLU A 151 -5.79 -11.08 6.82
N ARG A 152 -4.70 -10.67 7.49
CA ARG A 152 -3.98 -11.49 8.47
C ARG A 152 -4.20 -11.04 9.91
N MET A 153 -4.91 -9.93 10.10
CA MET A 153 -5.23 -9.40 11.43
C MET A 153 -6.50 -10.08 11.97
N GLU A 154 -6.70 -9.96 13.28
CA GLU A 154 -7.96 -10.38 13.89
C GLU A 154 -9.14 -9.65 13.25
N ARG A 155 -10.23 -10.38 12.98
CA ARG A 155 -11.36 -9.88 12.21
C ARG A 155 -12.00 -8.62 12.84
N GLU A 156 -11.98 -8.53 14.16
CA GLU A 156 -12.56 -7.42 14.93
C GLU A 156 -11.60 -6.23 15.06
N HIS A 157 -10.32 -6.39 14.66
CA HIS A 157 -9.35 -5.32 14.76
C HIS A 157 -9.75 -4.14 13.86
N PRO A 158 -9.80 -2.89 14.37
CA PRO A 158 -10.27 -1.72 13.60
C PRO A 158 -9.51 -1.53 12.27
N PHE A 159 -8.20 -1.79 12.27
CA PHE A 159 -7.32 -1.69 11.08
C PHE A 159 -7.54 -2.83 10.06
N ALA A 160 -8.35 -3.82 10.38
CA ALA A 160 -8.82 -4.86 9.45
C ALA A 160 -10.29 -4.62 9.06
N SER A 161 -11.19 -4.68 10.05
CA SER A 161 -12.65 -4.63 9.84
C SER A 161 -13.11 -3.34 9.19
N ASN A 162 -12.56 -2.19 9.62
CA ASN A 162 -12.99 -0.90 9.08
C ASN A 162 -12.43 -0.62 7.68
N VAL A 163 -11.21 -1.09 7.38
CA VAL A 163 -10.66 -1.06 6.00
C VAL A 163 -11.56 -1.84 5.05
N ALA A 164 -11.91 -3.08 5.43
CA ALA A 164 -12.82 -3.90 4.62
C ALA A 164 -14.21 -3.26 4.48
N ARG A 165 -14.79 -2.73 5.58
CA ARG A 165 -16.11 -2.09 5.59
C ARG A 165 -16.17 -0.87 4.67
N VAL A 166 -15.16 0.01 4.70
CA VAL A 166 -15.15 1.19 3.83
C VAL A 166 -15.01 0.81 2.37
N PHE A 167 -14.20 -0.21 2.04
CA PHE A 167 -14.10 -0.72 0.68
C PHE A 167 -15.43 -1.28 0.19
N LEU A 168 -16.06 -2.20 0.93
CA LEU A 168 -17.36 -2.80 0.59
C LEU A 168 -18.47 -1.77 0.43
N LYS A 169 -18.47 -0.71 1.26
CA LYS A 169 -19.43 0.41 1.13
C LYS A 169 -19.30 1.15 -0.20
N ASN A 170 -18.07 1.23 -0.75
CA ASN A 170 -17.83 1.89 -2.03
C ASN A 170 -18.13 1.00 -3.25
N LEU A 171 -18.17 -0.33 -3.10
CA LEU A 171 -18.64 -1.25 -4.15
C LEU A 171 -20.15 -1.10 -4.44
N ASN A 172 -20.93 -0.76 -3.42
CA ASN A 172 -22.39 -0.70 -3.48
C ASN A 172 -22.93 0.73 -3.72
N ARG A 173 -22.10 1.68 -4.20
CA ARG A 173 -22.59 3.01 -4.58
C ARG A 173 -23.44 2.87 -5.85
N PRO A 174 -24.71 3.34 -5.86
CA PRO A 174 -25.44 3.50 -7.10
C PRO A 174 -24.68 4.49 -8.02
N GLU A 175 -24.68 4.22 -9.29
CA GLU A 175 -24.16 5.09 -10.35
C GLU A 175 -24.80 6.47 -10.34
#